data_0bc9e8743f2cdce7320b421ecdb1f417
#
_entry.id   0bc9e8743f2cdce7320b421ecdb1f417
#
_cell.length_a   1.000
_cell.length_b   1.000
_cell.length_c   1.000
_cell.angle_alpha   90.00
_cell.angle_beta   90.00
_cell.angle_gamma   90.00
#
_symmetry.space_group_name_H-M   'P 1'
#
loop_
_entity.id
_entity.type
_entity.pdbx_description
1 polymer ?
#
loop_
_entity_poly.entity_id
_entity_poly.type
_entity_poly.pdbx_seq_one_letter_code
_entity_poly.pdbx_strand_id
1 'polypeptide(L)'
;MSFTKYTLERCQVQMNNNLTVVVLTKNEEKNIAAVVQNAKKVAAEVLIVDSGSTDKTVQLAEENGAKVVYRAWDNDFAAQRNFALQHVKTEWVLYLDADERMNDELCCAVEKAMATKAQKQYSIMRKIHAFGFTYKHGIFKPDEVLRLFPVNKVHWENKVHERPVCDLPKEKMAGYIEHYTYDSWQQWWDKAGHYTTIWAEDNFAKGKRTSLTACFAHSVYGFLRAYILQLGFIDGWSGLYSSLQHFIYTMMKYLKLYELQKEKSN
;
A
#
# COMPACT_ATOMS: atom_id res chain seq x y z
N MET A 1 -29.79 1.11 33.51
CA MET A 1 -28.35 0.99 33.17
C MET A 1 -28.07 1.90 32.00
N SER A 2 -27.35 2.98 32.25
CA SER A 2 -27.11 4.09 31.32
C SER A 2 -26.03 3.70 30.31
N PHE A 3 -26.38 3.62 29.04
CA PHE A 3 -25.39 3.57 27.95
C PHE A 3 -24.77 4.96 27.79
N THR A 4 -23.53 5.09 28.24
CA THR A 4 -22.74 6.30 28.09
C THR A 4 -22.52 6.55 26.61
N LYS A 5 -23.21 7.56 26.07
CA LYS A 5 -22.92 8.17 24.77
C LYS A 5 -21.50 8.75 24.85
N TYR A 6 -20.52 8.07 24.28
CA TYR A 6 -19.30 8.73 23.86
C TYR A 6 -19.64 9.63 22.68
N THR A 7 -19.89 10.87 22.98
CA THR A 7 -19.91 11.95 21.99
C THR A 7 -18.48 12.02 21.44
N LEU A 8 -18.31 11.59 20.19
CA LEU A 8 -17.15 11.96 19.38
C LEU A 8 -17.19 13.49 19.30
N GLU A 9 -16.42 14.17 20.13
CA GLU A 9 -16.10 15.57 19.90
C GLU A 9 -15.57 15.65 18.48
N ARG A 10 -16.31 16.32 17.62
CA ARG A 10 -15.83 16.64 16.26
C ARG A 10 -14.50 17.35 16.47
N CYS A 11 -13.41 16.69 16.10
CA CYS A 11 -12.13 17.35 15.96
C CYS A 11 -12.39 18.55 15.06
N GLN A 12 -12.27 19.77 15.59
CA GLN A 12 -12.35 20.98 14.75
C GLN A 12 -11.05 20.95 13.95
N VAL A 13 -11.17 20.44 12.73
CA VAL A 13 -10.09 20.33 11.76
C VAL A 13 -9.59 21.74 11.46
N GLN A 14 -8.58 22.17 12.17
CA GLN A 14 -7.81 23.34 11.80
C GLN A 14 -6.87 22.87 10.69
N MET A 15 -7.14 23.28 9.44
CA MET A 15 -6.27 22.94 8.30
C MET A 15 -4.82 23.27 8.66
N ASN A 16 -4.02 22.22 8.83
CA ASN A 16 -2.63 22.38 9.22
C ASN A 16 -1.80 22.69 7.95
N ASN A 17 -1.36 23.93 7.81
CA ASN A 17 -0.62 24.41 6.64
C ASN A 17 0.76 23.76 6.46
N ASN A 18 1.06 22.67 7.16
CA ASN A 18 2.41 22.13 7.29
C ASN A 18 2.55 20.68 6.85
N LEU A 19 1.53 20.09 6.21
CA LEU A 19 1.53 18.72 5.71
C LEU A 19 1.26 18.66 4.21
N THR A 20 2.11 17.97 3.47
CA THR A 20 1.81 17.49 2.11
C THR A 20 1.49 16.00 2.15
N VAL A 21 0.35 15.61 1.58
CA VAL A 21 0.06 14.20 1.29
C VAL A 21 0.53 13.88 -0.12
N VAL A 22 1.41 12.90 -0.24
CA VAL A 22 1.96 12.42 -1.52
C VAL A 22 1.25 11.14 -1.92
N VAL A 23 0.78 11.08 -3.17
CA VAL A 23 0.19 9.88 -3.76
C VAL A 23 0.90 9.54 -5.07
N LEU A 24 1.38 8.31 -5.20
CA LEU A 24 1.93 7.79 -6.45
C LEU A 24 0.80 7.19 -7.27
N THR A 25 0.74 7.49 -8.57
CA THR A 25 -0.35 7.02 -9.43
C THR A 25 0.11 6.54 -10.80
N LYS A 26 -0.67 5.59 -11.34
CA LYS A 26 -0.69 5.23 -12.75
C LYS A 26 -1.99 4.53 -13.09
N ASN A 27 -2.86 5.17 -13.90
CA ASN A 27 -4.16 4.65 -14.31
C ASN A 27 -5.09 4.32 -13.12
N GLU A 28 -5.33 5.30 -12.28
CA GLU A 28 -6.13 5.23 -11.04
C GLU A 28 -7.40 6.11 -11.11
N GLU A 29 -8.00 6.28 -12.30
CA GLU A 29 -9.18 7.15 -12.50
C GLU A 29 -10.33 6.83 -11.55
N LYS A 30 -10.48 5.57 -11.12
CA LYS A 30 -11.52 5.13 -10.18
C LYS A 30 -11.26 5.59 -8.74
N ASN A 31 -9.99 5.75 -8.37
CA ASN A 31 -9.57 5.97 -6.99
C ASN A 31 -9.14 7.40 -6.71
N ILE A 32 -8.61 8.09 -7.73
CA ILE A 32 -7.88 9.34 -7.55
C ILE A 32 -8.70 10.46 -6.91
N ALA A 33 -9.94 10.67 -7.35
CA ALA A 33 -10.80 11.70 -6.77
C ALA A 33 -11.05 11.46 -5.27
N ALA A 34 -11.33 10.21 -4.90
CA ALA A 34 -11.63 9.85 -3.51
C ALA A 34 -10.40 9.94 -2.60
N VAL A 35 -9.18 9.57 -3.07
CA VAL A 35 -7.96 9.73 -2.25
C VAL A 35 -7.60 11.20 -2.08
N VAL A 36 -7.74 12.02 -3.12
CA VAL A 36 -7.49 13.47 -3.03
C VAL A 36 -8.44 14.13 -2.02
N GLN A 37 -9.73 13.84 -2.11
CA GLN A 37 -10.73 14.36 -1.15
C GLN A 37 -10.46 13.88 0.28
N ASN A 38 -10.06 12.64 0.48
CA ASN A 38 -9.70 12.10 1.78
C ASN A 38 -8.43 12.77 2.34
N ALA A 39 -7.39 12.93 1.51
CA ALA A 39 -6.14 13.57 1.89
C ALA A 39 -6.33 15.05 2.29
N LYS A 40 -7.21 15.77 1.61
CA LYS A 40 -7.55 17.17 1.90
C LYS A 40 -8.17 17.40 3.29
N LYS A 41 -8.59 16.35 3.98
CA LYS A 41 -9.06 16.49 5.37
C LYS A 41 -7.95 16.95 6.30
N VAL A 42 -6.68 16.65 6.01
CA VAL A 42 -5.53 16.94 6.88
C VAL A 42 -4.40 17.71 6.20
N ALA A 43 -4.35 17.70 4.87
CA ALA A 43 -3.24 18.24 4.09
C ALA A 43 -3.46 19.69 3.66
N ALA A 44 -2.39 20.50 3.73
CA ALA A 44 -2.31 21.80 3.07
C ALA A 44 -2.16 21.65 1.55
N GLU A 45 -1.42 20.63 1.10
CA GLU A 45 -1.21 20.30 -0.31
C GLU A 45 -1.34 18.79 -0.52
N VAL A 46 -2.03 18.39 -1.58
CA VAL A 46 -2.02 17.02 -2.08
C VAL A 46 -1.18 16.99 -3.34
N LEU A 47 -0.08 16.23 -3.31
CA LEU A 47 0.87 16.09 -4.41
C LEU A 47 0.72 14.70 -5.05
N ILE A 48 0.33 14.68 -6.30
CA ILE A 48 0.26 13.47 -7.11
C ILE A 48 1.54 13.34 -7.93
N VAL A 49 2.21 12.19 -7.84
CA VAL A 49 3.30 11.85 -8.75
C VAL A 49 2.76 10.85 -9.77
N ASP A 50 2.50 11.34 -10.98
CA ASP A 50 1.98 10.52 -12.06
C ASP A 50 3.10 9.86 -12.85
N SER A 51 2.95 8.55 -13.09
CA SER A 51 3.93 7.71 -13.80
C SER A 51 3.57 7.48 -15.28
N GLY A 52 2.77 8.37 -15.86
CA GLY A 52 2.30 8.29 -17.25
C GLY A 52 0.96 7.59 -17.35
N SER A 53 -0.05 8.13 -16.69
CA SER A 53 -1.45 7.70 -16.85
C SER A 53 -1.98 8.04 -18.25
N THR A 54 -2.77 7.13 -18.80
CA THR A 54 -3.42 7.26 -20.11
C THR A 54 -4.93 7.37 -20.01
N ASP A 55 -5.47 7.23 -18.81
CA ASP A 55 -6.86 7.42 -18.45
C ASP A 55 -7.11 8.84 -17.89
N LYS A 56 -8.24 9.06 -17.22
CA LYS A 56 -8.61 10.36 -16.67
C LYS A 56 -7.95 10.68 -15.31
N THR A 57 -6.95 9.91 -14.87
CA THR A 57 -6.32 10.06 -13.54
C THR A 57 -5.84 11.49 -13.29
N VAL A 58 -5.04 12.04 -14.21
CA VAL A 58 -4.45 13.39 -14.06
C VAL A 58 -5.54 14.46 -14.04
N GLN A 59 -6.46 14.41 -14.99
CA GLN A 59 -7.58 15.35 -15.07
C GLN A 59 -8.38 15.36 -13.76
N LEU A 60 -8.80 14.19 -13.28
CA LEU A 60 -9.57 14.08 -12.05
C LEU A 60 -8.80 14.52 -10.80
N ALA A 61 -7.48 14.29 -10.75
CA ALA A 61 -6.65 14.79 -9.66
C ALA A 61 -6.66 16.33 -9.59
N GLU A 62 -6.44 17.00 -10.73
CA GLU A 62 -6.43 18.46 -10.84
C GLU A 62 -7.81 19.08 -10.57
N GLU A 63 -8.88 18.51 -11.12
CA GLU A 63 -10.27 18.92 -10.85
C GLU A 63 -10.62 18.84 -9.35
N ASN A 64 -10.04 17.89 -8.62
CA ASN A 64 -10.20 17.79 -7.16
C ASN A 64 -9.20 18.65 -6.39
N GLY A 65 -8.38 19.45 -7.07
CA GLY A 65 -7.46 20.44 -6.49
C GLY A 65 -6.19 19.84 -5.93
N ALA A 66 -5.70 18.74 -6.50
CA ALA A 66 -4.35 18.24 -6.26
C ALA A 66 -3.36 18.90 -7.23
N LYS A 67 -2.12 19.01 -6.80
CA LYS A 67 -1.00 19.35 -7.67
C LYS A 67 -0.45 18.08 -8.29
N VAL A 68 -0.28 18.05 -9.61
CA VAL A 68 0.27 16.90 -10.32
C VAL A 68 1.66 17.21 -10.84
N VAL A 69 2.59 16.25 -10.64
CA VAL A 69 3.91 16.26 -11.24
C VAL A 69 4.16 14.94 -11.96
N TYR A 70 4.81 15.00 -13.09
CA TYR A 70 5.11 13.83 -13.89
C TYR A 70 6.52 13.32 -13.62
N ARG A 71 6.66 12.00 -13.43
CA ARG A 71 7.93 11.29 -13.47
C ARG A 71 7.75 9.94 -14.16
N ALA A 72 8.44 9.72 -15.27
CA ALA A 72 8.38 8.46 -16.01
C ALA A 72 8.66 7.26 -15.09
N TRP A 73 7.92 6.18 -15.32
CA TRP A 73 8.12 4.92 -14.59
C TRP A 73 9.38 4.19 -15.06
N ASP A 74 10.31 3.96 -14.16
CA ASP A 74 11.57 3.24 -14.38
C ASP A 74 11.74 1.99 -13.52
N ASN A 75 10.63 1.42 -13.03
CA ASN A 75 10.59 0.28 -12.12
C ASN A 75 11.26 0.55 -10.76
N ASP A 76 11.21 1.80 -10.29
CA ASP A 76 11.84 2.22 -9.05
C ASP A 76 10.86 3.06 -8.20
N PHE A 77 10.19 2.41 -7.24
CA PHE A 77 9.26 3.07 -6.32
C PHE A 77 9.98 4.05 -5.36
N ALA A 78 11.19 3.70 -4.91
CA ALA A 78 11.96 4.59 -4.04
C ALA A 78 12.32 5.90 -4.76
N ALA A 79 12.72 5.81 -6.03
CA ALA A 79 13.00 6.98 -6.85
C ALA A 79 11.75 7.85 -7.06
N GLN A 80 10.55 7.26 -7.23
CA GLN A 80 9.29 8.02 -7.31
C GLN A 80 9.01 8.77 -6.01
N ARG A 81 9.16 8.12 -4.85
CA ARG A 81 8.95 8.75 -3.54
C ARG A 81 9.99 9.83 -3.24
N ASN A 82 11.27 9.61 -3.59
CA ASN A 82 12.32 10.61 -3.44
C ASN A 82 12.12 11.80 -4.39
N PHE A 83 11.64 11.58 -5.60
CA PHE A 83 11.26 12.65 -6.51
C PHE A 83 10.14 13.51 -5.92
N ALA A 84 9.13 12.88 -5.31
CA ALA A 84 8.07 13.60 -4.63
C ALA A 84 8.61 14.57 -3.56
N LEU A 85 9.59 14.13 -2.76
CA LEU A 85 10.19 14.94 -1.69
C LEU A 85 10.78 16.27 -2.20
N GLN A 86 11.29 16.31 -3.44
CA GLN A 86 11.82 17.52 -4.05
C GLN A 86 10.74 18.59 -4.35
N HIS A 87 9.47 18.16 -4.40
CA HIS A 87 8.32 19.02 -4.68
C HIS A 87 7.52 19.39 -3.43
N VAL A 88 7.81 18.76 -2.28
CA VAL A 88 7.16 19.04 -1.00
C VAL A 88 7.74 20.30 -0.39
N LYS A 89 6.87 21.27 -0.04
CA LYS A 89 7.27 22.55 0.57
C LYS A 89 6.93 22.67 2.05
N THR A 90 6.19 21.71 2.58
CA THR A 90 5.79 21.65 3.99
C THR A 90 6.85 20.95 4.85
N GLU A 91 6.73 21.01 6.17
CA GLU A 91 7.65 20.34 7.09
C GLU A 91 7.39 18.84 7.19
N TRP A 92 6.15 18.42 6.90
CA TRP A 92 5.72 17.03 7.03
C TRP A 92 5.25 16.46 5.70
N VAL A 93 5.50 15.18 5.50
CA VAL A 93 5.01 14.39 4.37
C VAL A 93 4.31 13.13 4.88
N LEU A 94 3.11 12.88 4.36
CA LEU A 94 2.37 11.63 4.53
C LEU A 94 2.24 10.94 3.16
N TYR A 95 2.58 9.67 3.08
CA TYR A 95 2.41 8.89 1.85
C TYR A 95 1.13 8.06 1.93
N LEU A 96 0.31 8.14 0.89
CA LEU A 96 -0.83 7.26 0.65
C LEU A 96 -0.72 6.63 -0.73
N ASP A 97 -1.22 5.43 -0.89
CA ASP A 97 -1.42 4.83 -2.19
C ASP A 97 -2.81 5.24 -2.73
N ALA A 98 -3.02 5.23 -4.05
CA ALA A 98 -4.27 5.74 -4.65
C ALA A 98 -5.53 5.00 -4.17
N ASP A 99 -5.38 3.72 -3.79
CA ASP A 99 -6.42 2.85 -3.26
C ASP A 99 -6.48 2.83 -1.72
N GLU A 100 -5.84 3.80 -1.04
CA GLU A 100 -5.84 3.94 0.42
C GLU A 100 -6.69 5.14 0.88
N ARG A 101 -7.34 5.02 2.06
CA ARG A 101 -8.13 6.09 2.71
C ARG A 101 -7.87 6.11 4.20
N MET A 102 -7.60 7.27 4.75
CA MET A 102 -7.53 7.49 6.20
C MET A 102 -8.93 7.49 6.79
N ASN A 103 -9.13 6.78 7.93
CA ASN A 103 -10.34 6.96 8.72
C ASN A 103 -10.28 8.27 9.54
N ASP A 104 -11.43 8.71 10.08
CA ASP A 104 -11.51 10.00 10.77
C ASP A 104 -10.65 10.03 12.06
N GLU A 105 -10.51 8.91 12.75
CA GLU A 105 -9.64 8.80 13.92
C GLU A 105 -8.17 9.04 13.54
N LEU A 106 -7.71 8.49 12.41
CA LEU A 106 -6.35 8.73 11.91
C LEU A 106 -6.15 10.18 11.50
N CYS A 107 -7.14 10.80 10.85
CA CYS A 107 -7.08 12.22 10.50
C CYS A 107 -6.82 13.08 11.76
N CYS A 108 -7.58 12.85 12.83
CA CYS A 108 -7.37 13.54 14.11
C CYS A 108 -5.99 13.24 14.73
N ALA A 109 -5.50 12.00 14.61
CA ALA A 109 -4.19 11.62 15.15
C ALA A 109 -3.04 12.32 14.39
N VAL A 110 -3.14 12.43 13.07
CA VAL A 110 -2.18 13.15 12.22
C VAL A 110 -2.08 14.62 12.64
N GLU A 111 -3.21 15.31 12.82
CA GLU A 111 -3.22 16.70 13.27
C GLU A 111 -2.58 16.89 14.65
N LYS A 112 -2.92 16.02 15.60
CA LYS A 112 -2.33 16.05 16.95
C LYS A 112 -0.81 15.83 16.90
N ALA A 113 -0.33 14.87 16.10
CA ALA A 113 1.10 14.59 15.95
C ALA A 113 1.87 15.82 15.45
N MET A 114 1.34 16.51 14.44
CA MET A 114 1.98 17.71 13.89
C MET A 114 1.97 18.89 14.86
N ALA A 115 0.91 19.04 15.69
CA ALA A 115 0.80 20.09 16.69
C ALA A 115 1.86 19.97 17.81
N THR A 116 2.33 18.75 18.10
CA THR A 116 3.31 18.50 19.19
C THR A 116 4.73 18.94 18.86
N LYS A 117 5.05 19.25 17.60
CA LYS A 117 6.40 19.54 17.07
C LYS A 117 7.45 18.46 17.40
N ALA A 118 7.01 17.27 17.82
CA ALA A 118 7.88 16.16 18.15
C ALA A 118 8.54 15.60 16.90
N GLN A 119 9.88 15.50 16.90
CA GLN A 119 10.63 14.91 15.80
C GLN A 119 10.53 13.38 15.89
N LYS A 120 9.53 12.81 15.23
CA LYS A 120 9.25 11.37 15.19
C LYS A 120 8.85 10.94 13.78
N GLN A 121 8.99 9.64 13.50
CA GLN A 121 8.35 8.99 12.37
C GLN A 121 7.16 8.17 12.86
N TYR A 122 6.10 8.12 12.06
CA TYR A 122 4.88 7.47 12.50
C TYR A 122 4.48 6.30 11.62
N SER A 123 4.11 5.20 12.30
CA SER A 123 3.52 4.04 11.67
C SER A 123 2.01 4.04 11.86
N ILE A 124 1.32 3.52 10.86
CA ILE A 124 -0.13 3.49 10.78
C ILE A 124 -0.57 2.06 10.52
N MET A 125 -1.62 1.61 11.20
CA MET A 125 -2.26 0.33 10.91
C MET A 125 -3.00 0.41 9.57
N ARG A 126 -2.83 -0.60 8.72
CA ARG A 126 -3.52 -0.71 7.45
C ARG A 126 -4.46 -1.91 7.46
N LYS A 127 -5.73 -1.70 7.16
CA LYS A 127 -6.76 -2.73 7.03
C LYS A 127 -7.00 -3.02 5.57
N ILE A 128 -6.98 -4.29 5.21
CA ILE A 128 -7.08 -4.72 3.81
C ILE A 128 -8.52 -5.07 3.46
N HIS A 129 -9.00 -4.46 2.39
CA HIS A 129 -10.27 -4.77 1.74
C HIS A 129 -9.98 -5.38 0.36
N ALA A 130 -10.49 -6.56 0.11
CA ALA A 130 -10.37 -7.20 -1.19
C ALA A 130 -11.62 -8.05 -1.47
N PHE A 131 -12.09 -8.06 -2.71
CA PHE A 131 -13.22 -8.86 -3.16
C PHE A 131 -14.50 -8.65 -2.35
N GLY A 132 -14.74 -7.42 -1.86
CA GLY A 132 -15.89 -7.10 -1.01
C GLY A 132 -15.78 -7.55 0.45
N PHE A 133 -14.64 -8.09 0.87
CA PHE A 133 -14.40 -8.52 2.26
C PHE A 133 -13.38 -7.61 2.96
N THR A 134 -13.55 -7.47 4.29
CA THR A 134 -12.55 -6.89 5.18
C THR A 134 -11.85 -8.02 5.92
N TYR A 135 -10.55 -8.13 5.73
CA TYR A 135 -9.77 -9.22 6.32
C TYR A 135 -9.21 -8.85 7.69
N LYS A 136 -9.20 -9.83 8.61
CA LYS A 136 -8.59 -9.71 9.94
C LYS A 136 -7.43 -10.67 10.12
N HIS A 137 -7.42 -11.76 9.36
CA HIS A 137 -6.46 -12.86 9.46
C HIS A 137 -5.93 -13.27 8.08
N GLY A 138 -5.07 -14.28 8.03
CA GLY A 138 -4.53 -14.81 6.79
C GLY A 138 -3.52 -13.87 6.12
N ILE A 139 -3.43 -13.96 4.78
CA ILE A 139 -2.46 -13.17 3.99
C ILE A 139 -2.82 -11.69 3.91
N PHE A 140 -4.08 -11.36 4.08
CA PHE A 140 -4.59 -9.98 4.05
C PHE A 140 -4.85 -9.42 5.45
N LYS A 141 -4.27 -10.04 6.50
CA LYS A 141 -4.37 -9.49 7.85
C LYS A 141 -3.84 -8.05 7.90
N PRO A 142 -4.39 -7.21 8.79
CA PRO A 142 -3.87 -5.86 8.99
C PRO A 142 -2.36 -5.85 9.23
N ASP A 143 -1.68 -4.89 8.64
CA ASP A 143 -0.26 -4.66 8.81
C ASP A 143 0.03 -3.23 9.28
N GLU A 144 1.26 -2.99 9.72
CA GLU A 144 1.71 -1.68 10.18
C GLU A 144 2.75 -1.13 9.22
N VAL A 145 2.48 0.06 8.66
CA VAL A 145 3.32 0.70 7.66
C VAL A 145 3.77 2.08 8.12
N LEU A 146 5.04 2.43 7.87
CA LEU A 146 5.56 3.77 8.11
C LEU A 146 5.09 4.71 7.00
N ARG A 147 4.38 5.81 7.34
CA ARG A 147 3.75 6.68 6.35
C ARG A 147 3.94 8.18 6.59
N LEU A 148 4.11 8.64 7.84
CA LEU A 148 4.23 10.06 8.15
C LEU A 148 5.63 10.39 8.69
N PHE A 149 6.27 11.40 8.09
CA PHE A 149 7.66 11.77 8.36
C PHE A 149 7.88 13.29 8.30
N PRO A 150 8.86 13.83 9.04
CA PRO A 150 9.44 15.12 8.72
C PRO A 150 10.20 15.03 7.38
N VAL A 151 9.96 15.96 6.46
CA VAL A 151 10.45 15.91 5.08
C VAL A 151 11.99 15.84 5.01
N ASN A 152 12.67 16.60 5.87
CA ASN A 152 14.13 16.69 5.88
C ASN A 152 14.83 15.52 6.60
N LYS A 153 14.08 14.52 7.07
CA LYS A 153 14.58 13.37 7.84
C LYS A 153 14.32 12.02 7.17
N VAL A 154 13.64 12.00 6.04
CA VAL A 154 13.30 10.77 5.33
C VAL A 154 13.87 10.75 3.93
N HIS A 155 14.33 9.59 3.52
CA HIS A 155 14.57 9.23 2.13
C HIS A 155 14.18 7.76 1.92
N TRP A 156 14.05 7.34 0.65
CA TRP A 156 13.61 6.01 0.31
C TRP A 156 14.72 5.23 -0.38
N GLU A 157 14.87 3.95 -0.03
CA GLU A 157 15.83 3.02 -0.60
C GLU A 157 15.14 1.79 -1.16
N ASN A 158 15.84 1.07 -2.04
CA ASN A 158 15.44 -0.14 -2.75
C ASN A 158 14.40 0.11 -3.84
N LYS A 159 14.73 -0.35 -5.06
CA LYS A 159 13.83 -0.23 -6.23
C LYS A 159 12.54 -1.00 -6.07
N VAL A 160 12.65 -2.23 -5.53
CA VAL A 160 11.55 -3.15 -5.25
C VAL A 160 11.56 -3.43 -3.76
N HIS A 161 10.39 -3.45 -3.13
CA HIS A 161 10.25 -3.47 -1.66
C HIS A 161 10.93 -2.25 -1.02
N GLU A 162 10.60 -1.08 -1.54
CA GLU A 162 11.11 0.20 -1.05
C GLU A 162 10.84 0.36 0.45
N ARG A 163 11.80 0.94 1.13
CA ARG A 163 11.70 1.23 2.56
C ARG A 163 12.04 2.68 2.85
N PRO A 164 11.34 3.34 3.76
CA PRO A 164 11.77 4.63 4.27
C PRO A 164 12.98 4.44 5.20
N VAL A 165 13.95 5.33 5.07
CA VAL A 165 15.08 5.47 5.98
C VAL A 165 14.91 6.78 6.73
N CYS A 166 14.79 6.68 8.04
CA CYS A 166 14.58 7.80 8.95
C CYS A 166 15.09 7.41 10.33
N ASP A 167 16.04 8.15 10.89
CA ASP A 167 16.69 7.83 12.18
C ASP A 167 15.90 8.31 13.40
N LEU A 168 14.68 8.83 13.19
CA LEU A 168 13.85 9.32 14.26
C LEU A 168 13.13 8.18 15.01
N PRO A 169 12.79 8.37 16.29
CA PRO A 169 11.97 7.43 17.04
C PRO A 169 10.65 7.14 16.34
N LYS A 170 10.28 5.86 16.28
CA LYS A 170 9.02 5.40 15.72
C LYS A 170 7.91 5.49 16.76
N GLU A 171 6.75 6.04 16.36
CA GLU A 171 5.52 6.01 17.15
C GLU A 171 4.35 5.48 16.31
N LYS A 172 3.48 4.70 16.95
CA LYS A 172 2.27 4.18 16.29
C LYS A 172 1.13 5.17 16.47
N MET A 173 0.45 5.50 15.38
CA MET A 173 -0.73 6.38 15.40
C MET A 173 -2.01 5.62 15.77
N ALA A 174 -2.95 6.33 16.38
CA ALA A 174 -4.33 5.87 16.49
C ALA A 174 -5.04 5.95 15.12
N GLY A 175 -6.08 5.16 14.96
CA GLY A 175 -6.78 5.03 13.67
C GLY A 175 -6.07 4.10 12.70
N TYR A 176 -6.49 4.12 11.44
CA TYR A 176 -6.00 3.20 10.43
C TYR A 176 -6.26 3.73 9.00
N ILE A 177 -5.55 3.12 8.05
CA ILE A 177 -5.77 3.26 6.61
C ILE A 177 -6.65 2.09 6.15
N GLU A 178 -7.73 2.39 5.43
CA GLU A 178 -8.48 1.43 4.63
C GLU A 178 -7.77 1.27 3.29
N HIS A 179 -7.40 0.04 2.91
CA HIS A 179 -6.69 -0.26 1.67
C HIS A 179 -7.54 -1.18 0.79
N TYR A 180 -8.04 -0.67 -0.31
CA TYR A 180 -8.92 -1.35 -1.27
C TYR A 180 -8.11 -2.04 -2.37
N THR A 181 -7.47 -3.15 -2.02
CA THR A 181 -6.42 -3.79 -2.84
C THR A 181 -6.94 -4.39 -4.14
N TYR A 182 -8.11 -5.06 -4.10
CA TYR A 182 -8.69 -5.73 -5.25
C TYR A 182 -10.22 -5.61 -5.25
N ASP A 183 -10.76 -5.07 -6.35
CA ASP A 183 -12.21 -4.98 -6.58
C ASP A 183 -12.76 -6.27 -7.19
N SER A 184 -11.95 -6.99 -7.96
CA SER A 184 -12.38 -8.17 -8.70
C SER A 184 -11.30 -9.23 -8.81
N TRP A 185 -11.75 -10.46 -9.09
CA TRP A 185 -10.86 -11.58 -9.42
C TRP A 185 -10.00 -11.28 -10.65
N GLN A 186 -10.57 -10.64 -11.68
CA GLN A 186 -9.85 -10.30 -12.91
C GLN A 186 -8.68 -9.34 -12.60
N GLN A 187 -8.92 -8.29 -11.84
CA GLN A 187 -7.86 -7.35 -11.44
C GLN A 187 -6.73 -8.04 -10.67
N TRP A 188 -7.09 -8.95 -9.77
CA TRP A 188 -6.09 -9.75 -9.07
C TRP A 188 -5.29 -10.62 -10.02
N TRP A 189 -5.98 -11.30 -10.98
CA TRP A 189 -5.34 -12.20 -11.93
C TRP A 189 -4.31 -11.49 -12.79
N ASP A 190 -4.65 -10.31 -13.29
CA ASP A 190 -3.78 -9.48 -14.12
C ASP A 190 -2.53 -9.03 -13.33
N LYS A 191 -2.72 -8.51 -12.12
CA LYS A 191 -1.62 -8.14 -11.20
C LYS A 191 -0.77 -9.37 -10.82
N ALA A 192 -1.40 -10.49 -10.48
CA ALA A 192 -0.70 -11.74 -10.12
C ALA A 192 0.12 -12.27 -11.30
N GLY A 193 -0.43 -12.22 -12.53
CA GLY A 193 0.28 -12.58 -13.74
C GLY A 193 1.59 -11.81 -13.89
N HIS A 194 1.52 -10.50 -13.75
CA HIS A 194 2.68 -9.62 -13.88
C HIS A 194 3.73 -9.85 -12.76
N TYR A 195 3.32 -9.79 -11.49
CA TYR A 195 4.25 -9.93 -10.37
C TYR A 195 4.89 -11.31 -10.27
N THR A 196 4.16 -12.37 -10.64
CA THR A 196 4.74 -13.72 -10.64
C THR A 196 5.77 -13.92 -11.73
N THR A 197 5.64 -13.22 -12.88
CA THR A 197 6.66 -13.21 -13.95
C THR A 197 7.92 -12.52 -13.46
N ILE A 198 7.83 -11.29 -12.95
CA ILE A 198 8.98 -10.56 -12.40
C ILE A 198 9.70 -11.39 -11.32
N TRP A 199 8.93 -12.01 -10.42
CA TRP A 199 9.50 -12.86 -9.38
C TRP A 199 10.26 -14.07 -9.94
N ALA A 200 9.73 -14.71 -10.97
CA ALA A 200 10.37 -15.87 -11.60
C ALA A 200 11.66 -15.49 -12.31
N GLU A 201 11.66 -14.41 -13.08
CA GLU A 201 12.83 -13.87 -13.79
C GLU A 201 13.94 -13.47 -12.81
N ASP A 202 13.63 -12.71 -11.77
CA ASP A 202 14.60 -12.27 -10.75
C ASP A 202 15.21 -13.46 -10.00
N ASN A 203 14.40 -14.43 -9.60
CA ASN A 203 14.89 -15.62 -8.92
C ASN A 203 15.69 -16.54 -9.86
N PHE A 204 15.31 -16.63 -11.12
CA PHE A 204 16.08 -17.35 -12.14
C PHE A 204 17.46 -16.72 -12.34
N ALA A 205 17.54 -15.39 -12.46
CA ALA A 205 18.78 -14.64 -12.58
C ALA A 205 19.70 -14.82 -11.37
N LYS A 206 19.13 -14.96 -10.17
CA LYS A 206 19.84 -15.29 -8.91
C LYS A 206 20.24 -16.76 -8.79
N GLY A 207 20.06 -17.55 -9.83
CA GLY A 207 20.45 -18.95 -9.85
C GLY A 207 19.48 -19.93 -9.19
N LYS A 208 18.30 -19.46 -8.73
CA LYS A 208 17.30 -20.35 -8.12
C LYS A 208 16.72 -21.31 -9.16
N ARG A 209 16.55 -22.57 -8.77
CA ARG A 209 15.95 -23.64 -9.57
C ARG A 209 14.84 -24.32 -8.77
N THR A 210 13.92 -24.98 -9.48
CA THR A 210 12.77 -25.65 -8.86
C THR A 210 12.39 -26.92 -9.64
N SER A 211 11.49 -27.74 -9.07
CA SER A 211 10.88 -28.89 -9.71
C SER A 211 9.37 -28.81 -9.60
N LEU A 212 8.62 -29.60 -10.37
CA LEU A 212 7.15 -29.65 -10.29
C LEU A 212 6.67 -30.06 -8.89
N THR A 213 7.37 -31.00 -8.26
CA THR A 213 7.06 -31.43 -6.88
C THR A 213 7.26 -30.29 -5.88
N ALA A 214 8.36 -29.51 -6.04
CA ALA A 214 8.60 -28.33 -5.23
C ALA A 214 7.56 -27.23 -5.48
N CYS A 215 7.12 -27.00 -6.72
CA CYS A 215 6.04 -26.05 -7.03
C CYS A 215 4.77 -26.39 -6.22
N PHE A 216 4.36 -27.67 -6.25
CA PHE A 216 3.18 -28.12 -5.51
C PHE A 216 3.38 -28.01 -3.98
N ALA A 217 4.54 -28.47 -3.47
CA ALA A 217 4.82 -28.43 -2.04
C ALA A 217 4.83 -26.99 -1.48
N HIS A 218 5.42 -26.03 -2.19
CA HIS A 218 5.41 -24.63 -1.81
C HIS A 218 3.99 -24.03 -1.81
N SER A 219 3.15 -24.44 -2.76
CA SER A 219 1.77 -23.96 -2.87
C SER A 219 0.90 -24.50 -1.74
N VAL A 220 1.02 -25.80 -1.43
CA VAL A 220 0.35 -26.42 -0.27
C VAL A 220 0.80 -25.78 1.03
N TYR A 221 2.12 -25.59 1.22
CA TYR A 221 2.63 -24.90 2.40
C TYR A 221 2.10 -23.47 2.49
N GLY A 222 2.06 -22.72 1.37
CA GLY A 222 1.50 -21.38 1.32
C GLY A 222 0.05 -21.33 1.78
N PHE A 223 -0.77 -22.27 1.29
CA PHE A 223 -2.16 -22.42 1.72
C PHE A 223 -2.28 -22.73 3.22
N LEU A 224 -1.58 -23.76 3.70
CA LEU A 224 -1.64 -24.16 5.12
C LEU A 224 -1.16 -23.03 6.03
N ARG A 225 -0.11 -22.33 5.64
CA ARG A 225 0.38 -21.16 6.36
C ARG A 225 -0.68 -20.07 6.44
N ALA A 226 -1.32 -19.70 5.33
CA ALA A 226 -2.33 -18.66 5.28
C ALA A 226 -3.59 -19.06 6.06
N TYR A 227 -4.10 -20.26 5.83
CA TYR A 227 -5.37 -20.71 6.37
C TYR A 227 -5.27 -21.12 7.84
N ILE A 228 -4.22 -21.88 8.20
CA ILE A 228 -4.06 -22.43 9.57
C ILE A 228 -3.15 -21.52 10.41
N LEU A 229 -1.87 -21.35 10.02
CA LEU A 229 -0.89 -20.67 10.88
C LEU A 229 -1.14 -19.17 11.04
N GLN A 230 -1.72 -18.52 10.02
CA GLN A 230 -2.15 -17.12 10.08
C GLN A 230 -3.63 -16.96 10.45
N LEU A 231 -4.28 -18.05 10.89
CA LEU A 231 -5.67 -18.06 11.38
C LEU A 231 -6.70 -17.62 10.33
N GLY A 232 -6.41 -17.79 9.04
CA GLY A 232 -7.32 -17.41 7.95
C GLY A 232 -8.70 -18.05 8.08
N PHE A 233 -8.80 -19.26 8.68
CA PHE A 233 -10.07 -19.95 8.91
C PHE A 233 -11.04 -19.18 9.81
N ILE A 234 -10.55 -18.25 10.65
CA ILE A 234 -11.40 -17.40 11.50
C ILE A 234 -12.20 -16.38 10.67
N ASP A 235 -11.66 -15.95 9.53
CA ASP A 235 -12.37 -15.07 8.60
C ASP A 235 -13.43 -15.83 7.74
N GLY A 236 -13.66 -17.12 8.02
CA GLY A 236 -14.67 -17.93 7.36
C GLY A 236 -14.39 -18.10 5.85
N TRP A 237 -15.42 -17.89 5.02
CA TRP A 237 -15.30 -18.04 3.56
C TRP A 237 -14.27 -17.12 2.93
N SER A 238 -14.15 -15.89 3.41
CA SER A 238 -13.15 -14.93 2.89
C SER A 238 -11.72 -15.40 3.18
N GLY A 239 -11.48 -15.96 4.35
CA GLY A 239 -10.19 -16.55 4.70
C GLY A 239 -9.83 -17.80 3.89
N LEU A 240 -10.80 -18.68 3.61
CA LEU A 240 -10.60 -19.81 2.69
C LEU A 240 -10.29 -19.30 1.28
N TYR A 241 -11.08 -18.34 0.79
CA TYR A 241 -10.91 -17.75 -0.53
C TYR A 241 -9.51 -17.13 -0.72
N SER A 242 -9.06 -16.30 0.21
CA SER A 242 -7.73 -15.68 0.15
C SER A 242 -6.59 -16.70 0.26
N SER A 243 -6.80 -17.79 1.02
CA SER A 243 -5.81 -18.88 1.15
C SER A 243 -5.68 -19.70 -0.14
N LEU A 244 -6.80 -19.98 -0.82
CA LEU A 244 -6.80 -20.62 -2.14
C LEU A 244 -6.14 -19.71 -3.19
N GLN A 245 -6.43 -18.42 -3.15
CA GLN A 245 -5.79 -17.42 -3.99
C GLN A 245 -4.26 -17.42 -3.79
N HIS A 246 -3.80 -17.50 -2.55
CA HIS A 246 -2.37 -17.56 -2.24
C HIS A 246 -1.72 -18.88 -2.72
N PHE A 247 -2.44 -20.00 -2.68
CA PHE A 247 -2.02 -21.26 -3.29
C PHE A 247 -1.77 -21.07 -4.79
N ILE A 248 -2.74 -20.51 -5.52
CA ILE A 248 -2.64 -20.26 -6.97
C ILE A 248 -1.47 -19.33 -7.28
N TYR A 249 -1.36 -18.22 -6.55
CA TYR A 249 -0.26 -17.26 -6.72
C TYR A 249 1.12 -17.92 -6.53
N THR A 250 1.26 -18.75 -5.51
CA THR A 250 2.50 -19.46 -5.24
C THR A 250 2.80 -20.48 -6.34
N MET A 251 1.78 -21.21 -6.82
CA MET A 251 1.91 -22.13 -7.93
C MET A 251 2.41 -21.42 -9.19
N MET A 252 1.79 -20.29 -9.56
CA MET A 252 2.20 -19.49 -10.71
C MET A 252 3.66 -19.06 -10.66
N LYS A 253 4.14 -18.58 -9.51
CA LYS A 253 5.55 -18.18 -9.33
C LYS A 253 6.52 -19.31 -9.66
N TYR A 254 6.29 -20.46 -9.05
CA TYR A 254 7.20 -21.60 -9.19
C TYR A 254 7.07 -22.31 -10.55
N LEU A 255 5.87 -22.36 -11.14
CA LEU A 255 5.71 -22.89 -12.50
C LEU A 255 6.43 -22.03 -13.53
N LYS A 256 6.30 -20.71 -13.47
CA LYS A 256 7.04 -19.81 -14.37
C LYS A 256 8.56 -19.93 -14.20
N LEU A 257 9.05 -20.09 -12.96
CA LEU A 257 10.46 -20.37 -12.72
C LEU A 257 10.88 -21.71 -13.34
N TYR A 258 10.03 -22.73 -13.27
CA TYR A 258 10.29 -24.03 -13.87
C TYR A 258 10.30 -23.97 -15.41
N GLU A 259 9.41 -23.20 -16.03
CA GLU A 259 9.40 -22.94 -17.48
C GLU A 259 10.69 -22.28 -17.95
N LEU A 260 11.13 -21.19 -17.29
CA LEU A 260 12.39 -20.51 -17.60
C LEU A 260 13.62 -21.42 -17.54
N GLN A 261 13.62 -22.41 -16.62
CA GLN A 261 14.70 -23.41 -16.55
C GLN A 261 14.75 -24.30 -17.79
N LYS A 262 13.56 -24.73 -18.29
CA LYS A 262 13.47 -25.60 -19.45
C LYS A 262 13.88 -24.91 -20.74
N GLU A 263 13.41 -23.66 -20.94
CA GLU A 263 13.73 -22.88 -22.14
C GLU A 263 15.22 -22.62 -22.31
N LYS A 264 15.95 -22.44 -21.22
CA LYS A 264 17.41 -22.18 -21.25
C LYS A 264 18.27 -23.42 -21.12
N SER A 265 17.67 -24.61 -20.98
CA SER A 265 18.36 -25.90 -20.98
C SER A 265 18.30 -26.61 -22.34
N ASN A 266 17.47 -26.11 -23.24
CA ASN A 266 17.40 -26.46 -24.66
C ASN A 266 18.18 -25.43 -25.49
#